data_403481afddf06d6f08f3f98478977b82
#
_entry.id   403481afddf06d6f08f3f98478977b82
#
_cell.length_a   1.000
_cell.length_b   1.000
_cell.length_c   1.000
_cell.angle_alpha   90.00
_cell.angle_beta   90.00
_cell.angle_gamma   90.00
#
_symmetry.space_group_name_H-M   'P 1'
#
loop_
_entity.id
_entity.type
_entity.pdbx_description
1 polymer ?
#
loop_
_entity_poly.entity_id
_entity_poly.type
_entity_poly.pdbx_seq_one_letter_code
_entity_poly.pdbx_strand_id
1 'polypeptide(L)'
;HDSDSLDSNSITISKGISLVANALAEIKPDLFIVYADRYEGFAALIASTQMGIVTAHFEGGDITEGGTFDDSVRHSMTKLAHLHFTTNEDATKRILQLGESQENVFTVGLPSVDLIKASEFSDEDELVKKYGLKNINNIIVFTQHPIPIEKDNISKEFESIENAFKNLRLTNLKIICTFPNSDIGGKEII
;
A
#
# COMPACT_ATOMS: atom_id res chain seq x y z
N HIS A 1 -4.20 -15.49 10.21
CA HIS A 1 -5.58 -15.63 10.73
C HIS A 1 -6.54 -15.63 9.54
N ASP A 2 -7.46 -16.61 9.50
CA ASP A 2 -8.41 -16.77 8.38
C ASP A 2 -9.68 -15.93 8.50
N SER A 3 -9.79 -15.05 9.49
CA SER A 3 -10.96 -14.20 9.67
C SER A 3 -10.71 -12.82 9.09
N ASP A 4 -11.55 -12.43 8.15
CA ASP A 4 -11.63 -11.13 7.49
C ASP A 4 -12.40 -10.16 8.40
N SER A 5 -11.76 -9.70 9.50
CA SER A 5 -12.38 -8.84 10.51
C SER A 5 -11.38 -7.87 11.13
N LEU A 6 -11.89 -6.74 11.66
CA LEU A 6 -11.07 -5.74 12.35
C LEU A 6 -10.37 -6.31 13.58
N ASP A 7 -11.01 -7.24 14.31
CA ASP A 7 -10.40 -7.92 15.46
C ASP A 7 -9.17 -8.72 15.02
N SER A 8 -9.22 -9.35 13.84
CA SER A 8 -8.09 -10.10 13.31
C SER A 8 -6.90 -9.23 12.97
N ASN A 9 -7.11 -7.99 12.53
CA ASN A 9 -6.03 -7.03 12.29
C ASN A 9 -5.28 -6.71 13.59
N SER A 10 -5.99 -6.42 14.69
CA SER A 10 -5.37 -6.14 15.99
C SER A 10 -4.55 -7.32 16.50
N ILE A 11 -5.06 -8.54 16.34
CA ILE A 11 -4.33 -9.78 16.70
C ILE A 11 -3.11 -9.96 15.81
N THR A 12 -3.24 -9.67 14.52
CA THR A 12 -2.13 -9.78 13.55
C THR A 12 -1.03 -8.77 13.86
N ILE A 13 -1.38 -7.52 14.17
CA ILE A 13 -0.44 -6.49 14.62
C ILE A 13 0.32 -6.95 15.86
N SER A 14 -0.37 -7.49 16.87
CA SER A 14 0.26 -7.95 18.11
C SER A 14 1.29 -9.07 17.88
N LYS A 15 0.96 -10.03 17.02
CA LYS A 15 1.87 -11.10 16.61
C LYS A 15 3.03 -10.55 15.79
N GLY A 16 2.76 -9.61 14.87
CA GLY A 16 3.76 -8.94 14.05
C GLY A 16 4.82 -8.26 14.92
N ILE A 17 4.40 -7.50 15.94
CA ILE A 17 5.31 -6.84 16.89
C ILE A 17 6.25 -7.88 17.53
N SER A 18 5.70 -8.98 18.04
CA SER A 18 6.49 -10.02 18.70
C SER A 18 7.49 -10.71 17.75
N LEU A 19 7.04 -11.07 16.55
CA LEU A 19 7.89 -11.74 15.56
C LEU A 19 9.02 -10.82 15.07
N VAL A 20 8.70 -9.56 14.78
CA VAL A 20 9.69 -8.57 14.33
C VAL A 20 10.68 -8.27 15.46
N ALA A 21 10.24 -8.13 16.71
CA ALA A 21 11.12 -7.91 17.84
C ALA A 21 12.16 -9.05 17.97
N ASN A 22 11.74 -10.31 17.82
CA ASN A 22 12.65 -11.44 17.85
C ASN A 22 13.66 -11.38 16.70
N ALA A 23 13.22 -11.11 15.49
CA ALA A 23 14.09 -10.97 14.33
C ALA A 23 15.11 -9.83 14.50
N LEU A 24 14.66 -8.67 14.97
CA LEU A 24 15.52 -7.51 15.21
C LEU A 24 16.55 -7.76 16.34
N ALA A 25 16.20 -8.56 17.36
CA ALA A 25 17.12 -8.96 18.40
C ALA A 25 18.29 -9.84 17.87
N GLU A 26 18.02 -10.63 16.83
CA GLU A 26 19.03 -11.45 16.15
C GLU A 26 19.86 -10.63 15.15
N ILE A 27 19.20 -9.84 14.29
CA ILE A 27 19.81 -9.09 13.19
C ILE A 27 20.62 -7.89 13.73
N LYS A 28 20.09 -7.19 14.74
CA LYS A 28 20.69 -5.98 15.34
C LYS A 28 21.06 -4.92 14.30
N PRO A 29 20.11 -4.46 13.49
CA PRO A 29 20.39 -3.47 12.45
C PRO A 29 20.71 -2.11 13.06
N ASP A 30 21.55 -1.32 12.41
CA ASP A 30 21.82 0.08 12.76
C ASP A 30 20.68 1.01 12.31
N LEU A 31 19.96 0.63 11.26
CA LEU A 31 18.84 1.38 10.69
C LEU A 31 17.74 0.41 10.26
N PHE A 32 16.52 0.69 10.67
CA PHE A 32 15.32 0.00 10.19
C PHE A 32 14.52 0.91 9.25
N ILE A 33 14.16 0.40 8.08
CA ILE A 33 13.39 1.15 7.08
C ILE A 33 12.00 0.55 6.97
N VAL A 34 10.98 1.43 6.99
CA VAL A 34 9.58 1.06 6.78
C VAL A 34 8.98 1.89 5.66
N TYR A 35 8.04 1.29 4.92
CA TYR A 35 7.43 1.88 3.75
C TYR A 35 5.91 2.02 3.92
N ALA A 36 5.36 3.17 3.54
CA ALA A 36 3.94 3.50 3.49
C ALA A 36 3.20 3.34 4.85
N ASP A 37 2.01 2.76 4.83
CA ASP A 37 1.03 2.78 5.95
C ASP A 37 0.43 1.41 6.30
N ARG A 38 0.98 0.36 5.73
CA ARG A 38 0.49 -1.00 5.98
C ARG A 38 0.63 -1.38 7.47
N TYR A 39 -0.37 -2.07 8.00
CA TYR A 39 -0.39 -2.51 9.40
C TYR A 39 0.79 -3.44 9.76
N GLU A 40 1.34 -4.16 8.79
CA GLU A 40 2.56 -4.94 8.98
C GLU A 40 3.77 -4.04 9.24
N GLY A 41 3.89 -2.94 8.47
CA GLY A 41 4.90 -1.91 8.67
C GLY A 41 4.74 -1.20 10.02
N PHE A 42 3.50 -0.94 10.41
CA PHE A 42 3.20 -0.34 11.72
C PHE A 42 3.63 -1.25 12.88
N ALA A 43 3.32 -2.54 12.82
CA ALA A 43 3.78 -3.51 13.81
C ALA A 43 5.31 -3.56 13.91
N ALA A 44 5.98 -3.56 12.76
CA ALA A 44 7.43 -3.60 12.67
C ALA A 44 8.08 -2.32 13.24
N LEU A 45 7.49 -1.16 12.95
CA LEU A 45 7.98 0.12 13.44
C LEU A 45 7.80 0.27 14.95
N ILE A 46 6.69 -0.20 15.51
CA ILE A 46 6.50 -0.25 16.97
C ILE A 46 7.62 -1.08 17.61
N ALA A 47 7.89 -2.27 17.07
CA ALA A 47 8.95 -3.13 17.61
C ALA A 47 10.32 -2.44 17.55
N SER A 48 10.73 -1.93 16.38
CA SER A 48 12.05 -1.31 16.18
C SER A 48 12.25 -0.08 17.05
N THR A 49 11.24 0.79 17.14
CA THR A 49 11.31 2.01 17.95
C THR A 49 11.41 1.69 19.44
N GLN A 50 10.65 0.71 19.95
CA GLN A 50 10.71 0.30 21.38
C GLN A 50 12.03 -0.40 21.71
N MET A 51 12.74 -0.94 20.73
CA MET A 51 14.09 -1.50 20.88
C MET A 51 15.21 -0.45 20.76
N GLY A 52 14.88 0.83 20.52
CA GLY A 52 15.86 1.91 20.39
C GLY A 52 16.63 1.88 19.06
N ILE A 53 16.10 1.23 18.03
CA ILE A 53 16.71 1.17 16.71
C ILE A 53 16.33 2.44 15.94
N VAL A 54 17.30 3.08 15.28
CA VAL A 54 17.03 4.21 14.40
C VAL A 54 16.10 3.76 13.27
N THR A 55 15.04 4.51 13.01
CA THR A 55 14.02 4.14 12.03
C THR A 55 13.82 5.22 10.98
N ALA A 56 13.63 4.79 9.72
CA ALA A 56 13.31 5.65 8.59
C ALA A 56 11.95 5.26 8.01
N HIS A 57 11.10 6.25 7.78
CA HIS A 57 9.77 6.08 7.20
C HIS A 57 9.71 6.70 5.80
N PHE A 58 9.45 5.87 4.80
CA PHE A 58 9.17 6.27 3.43
C PHE A 58 7.67 6.45 3.20
N GLU A 59 7.30 7.42 2.37
CA GLU A 59 5.91 7.78 2.05
C GLU A 59 5.08 8.25 3.26
N GLY A 60 5.75 8.74 4.31
CA GLY A 60 5.08 9.49 5.37
C GLY A 60 4.51 10.81 4.87
N GLY A 61 3.47 11.31 5.52
CA GLY A 61 2.85 12.60 5.22
C GLY A 61 1.86 12.60 4.05
N ASP A 62 1.76 11.54 3.28
CA ASP A 62 0.68 11.40 2.29
C ASP A 62 -0.68 11.21 2.98
N ILE A 63 -1.75 11.51 2.25
CA ILE A 63 -3.13 11.33 2.71
C ILE A 63 -3.90 10.49 1.70
N THR A 64 -4.83 9.70 2.21
CA THR A 64 -5.75 8.91 1.41
C THR A 64 -7.07 9.67 1.26
N GLU A 65 -7.56 9.80 0.04
CA GLU A 65 -8.86 10.41 -0.20
C GLU A 65 -9.96 9.60 0.52
N GLY A 66 -10.82 10.28 1.28
CA GLY A 66 -11.88 9.64 2.04
C GLY A 66 -11.58 9.39 3.52
N GLY A 67 -10.40 9.74 4.03
CA GLY A 67 -10.10 9.78 5.48
C GLY A 67 -10.19 8.42 6.16
N THR A 68 -9.56 7.40 5.60
CA THR A 68 -9.48 6.05 6.18
C THR A 68 -8.57 6.02 7.41
N PHE A 69 -8.61 4.90 8.19
CA PHE A 69 -7.65 4.78 9.30
C PHE A 69 -6.20 4.61 8.85
N ASP A 70 -5.95 4.39 7.57
CA ASP A 70 -4.60 4.33 7.01
C ASP A 70 -3.87 5.65 7.24
N ASP A 71 -4.54 6.81 7.12
CA ASP A 71 -3.93 8.11 7.44
C ASP A 71 -3.51 8.20 8.90
N SER A 72 -4.35 7.72 9.82
CA SER A 72 -4.02 7.71 11.25
C SER A 72 -2.84 6.78 11.54
N VAL A 73 -2.78 5.63 10.89
CA VAL A 73 -1.65 4.69 10.98
C VAL A 73 -0.40 5.33 10.40
N ARG A 74 -0.46 5.89 9.20
CA ARG A 74 0.66 6.57 8.54
C ARG A 74 1.24 7.70 9.38
N HIS A 75 0.38 8.55 9.95
CA HIS A 75 0.82 9.64 10.80
C HIS A 75 1.41 9.16 12.13
N SER A 76 0.85 8.08 12.70
CA SER A 76 1.44 7.42 13.88
C SER A 76 2.81 6.84 13.56
N MET A 77 2.98 6.21 12.40
CA MET A 77 4.27 5.71 11.93
C MET A 77 5.28 6.84 11.75
N THR A 78 4.86 7.96 11.17
CA THR A 78 5.69 9.17 11.09
C THR A 78 6.18 9.61 12.47
N LYS A 79 5.29 9.67 13.47
CA LYS A 79 5.66 10.08 14.84
C LYS A 79 6.57 9.10 15.57
N LEU A 80 6.60 7.85 15.17
CA LEU A 80 7.49 6.83 15.74
C LEU A 80 8.85 6.79 15.02
N ALA A 81 8.95 7.28 13.79
CA ALA A 81 10.18 7.26 13.01
C ALA A 81 11.10 8.43 13.36
N HIS A 82 12.39 8.30 13.03
CA HIS A 82 13.43 9.31 13.26
C HIS A 82 13.79 10.08 11.99
N LEU A 83 13.71 9.40 10.82
CA LEU A 83 14.00 9.99 9.51
C LEU A 83 12.78 9.82 8.61
N HIS A 84 12.50 10.81 7.78
CA HIS A 84 11.30 10.89 6.96
C HIS A 84 11.65 11.15 5.51
N PHE A 85 11.25 10.24 4.63
CA PHE A 85 11.47 10.33 3.19
C PHE A 85 10.11 10.48 2.48
N THR A 86 9.80 11.69 2.04
CA THR A 86 8.49 12.05 1.50
C THR A 86 8.46 11.99 -0.02
N THR A 87 7.28 11.76 -0.57
CA THR A 87 7.05 11.66 -2.01
C THR A 87 6.96 13.02 -2.69
N ASN A 88 6.53 14.05 -1.95
CA ASN A 88 6.28 15.38 -2.49
C ASN A 88 6.33 16.46 -1.39
N GLU A 89 6.32 17.73 -1.81
CA GLU A 89 6.40 18.88 -0.92
C GLU A 89 5.21 19.02 0.03
N ASP A 90 4.02 18.59 -0.36
CA ASP A 90 2.84 18.67 0.49
C ASP A 90 2.88 17.64 1.62
N ALA A 91 3.39 16.45 1.33
CA ALA A 91 3.70 15.44 2.35
C ALA A 91 4.77 15.95 3.31
N THR A 92 5.84 16.59 2.82
CA THR A 92 6.87 17.23 3.63
C THR A 92 6.27 18.26 4.58
N LYS A 93 5.43 19.18 4.08
CA LYS A 93 4.76 20.20 4.91
C LYS A 93 3.93 19.57 6.03
N ARG A 94 3.20 18.48 5.74
CA ARG A 94 2.39 17.80 6.77
C ARG A 94 3.26 17.17 7.85
N ILE A 95 4.37 16.56 7.50
CA ILE A 95 5.31 16.00 8.47
C ILE A 95 5.87 17.10 9.38
N LEU A 96 6.25 18.26 8.83
CA LEU A 96 6.69 19.40 9.61
C LEU A 96 5.57 19.94 10.53
N GLN A 97 4.30 19.95 10.06
CA GLN A 97 3.15 20.31 10.88
C GLN A 97 2.88 19.29 12.01
N LEU A 98 3.25 18.04 11.84
CA LEU A 98 3.22 17.02 12.91
C LEU A 98 4.32 17.25 13.95
N GLY A 99 5.20 18.23 13.76
CA GLY A 99 6.24 18.63 14.70
C GLY A 99 7.56 17.86 14.53
N GLU A 100 7.81 17.30 13.35
CA GLU A 100 9.12 16.71 13.04
C GLU A 100 10.15 17.81 12.69
N SER A 101 11.42 17.56 13.03
CA SER A 101 12.52 18.48 12.71
C SER A 101 12.82 18.48 11.22
N GLN A 102 12.94 19.68 10.62
CA GLN A 102 13.22 19.84 9.19
C GLN A 102 14.49 19.13 8.74
N GLU A 103 15.50 19.04 9.60
CA GLU A 103 16.77 18.34 9.33
C GLU A 103 16.63 16.84 9.12
N ASN A 104 15.50 16.26 9.56
CA ASN A 104 15.18 14.82 9.45
C ASN A 104 14.15 14.51 8.36
N VAL A 105 13.70 15.50 7.59
CA VAL A 105 12.68 15.35 6.55
C VAL A 105 13.26 15.65 5.18
N PHE A 106 13.18 14.67 4.29
CA PHE A 106 13.77 14.70 2.95
C PHE A 106 12.70 14.43 1.89
N THR A 107 12.50 15.38 0.98
CA THR A 107 11.63 15.17 -0.19
C THR A 107 12.41 14.41 -1.26
N VAL A 108 12.14 13.13 -1.44
CA VAL A 108 12.91 12.24 -2.33
C VAL A 108 12.14 11.79 -3.57
N GLY A 109 10.82 11.99 -3.60
CA GLY A 109 9.96 11.49 -4.66
C GLY A 109 9.47 10.06 -4.40
N LEU A 110 8.76 9.51 -5.38
CA LEU A 110 8.17 8.18 -5.31
C LEU A 110 9.13 7.13 -5.89
N PRO A 111 9.60 6.14 -5.11
CA PRO A 111 10.59 5.16 -5.56
C PRO A 111 10.16 4.35 -6.81
N SER A 112 8.85 4.10 -6.98
CA SER A 112 8.33 3.41 -8.17
C SER A 112 8.59 4.16 -9.47
N VAL A 113 8.79 5.48 -9.44
CA VAL A 113 9.15 6.28 -10.63
C VAL A 113 10.56 5.92 -11.12
N ASP A 114 11.47 5.59 -10.22
CA ASP A 114 12.82 5.17 -10.59
C ASP A 114 12.80 3.82 -11.30
N LEU A 115 11.95 2.87 -10.84
CA LEU A 115 11.71 1.60 -11.53
C LEU A 115 11.15 1.80 -12.94
N ILE A 116 10.18 2.72 -13.09
CA ILE A 116 9.61 3.07 -14.40
C ILE A 116 10.69 3.66 -15.32
N LYS A 117 11.56 4.53 -14.81
CA LYS A 117 12.66 5.12 -15.58
C LYS A 117 13.74 4.12 -15.95
N ALA A 118 13.99 3.11 -15.13
CA ALA A 118 14.96 2.05 -15.41
C ALA A 118 14.54 1.15 -16.58
N SER A 119 13.25 1.20 -16.98
CA SER A 119 12.71 0.55 -18.20
C SER A 119 12.89 -0.97 -18.27
N GLU A 120 12.86 -1.66 -17.14
CA GLU A 120 12.85 -3.13 -17.09
C GLU A 120 11.40 -3.65 -17.25
N PHE A 121 10.81 -3.41 -18.40
CA PHE A 121 9.46 -3.89 -18.72
C PHE A 121 9.51 -5.07 -19.70
N SER A 122 8.51 -5.95 -19.58
CA SER A 122 8.27 -6.98 -20.60
C SER A 122 8.00 -6.32 -21.95
N ASP A 123 8.51 -6.91 -23.00
CA ASP A 123 8.21 -6.45 -24.36
C ASP A 123 6.77 -6.77 -24.78
N GLU A 124 6.34 -6.19 -25.91
CA GLU A 124 4.98 -6.36 -26.40
C GLU A 124 4.65 -7.81 -26.74
N ASP A 125 5.59 -8.56 -27.35
CA ASP A 125 5.39 -9.94 -27.75
C ASP A 125 5.22 -10.86 -26.51
N GLU A 126 5.98 -10.61 -25.47
CA GLU A 126 5.83 -11.31 -24.19
C GLU A 126 4.46 -11.06 -23.57
N LEU A 127 3.99 -9.80 -23.53
CA LEU A 127 2.69 -9.44 -23.01
C LEU A 127 1.55 -10.04 -23.85
N VAL A 128 1.66 -9.97 -25.16
CA VAL A 128 0.68 -10.58 -26.08
C VAL A 128 0.56 -12.08 -25.85
N LYS A 129 1.68 -12.78 -25.69
CA LYS A 129 1.70 -14.22 -25.40
C LYS A 129 1.15 -14.54 -24.02
N LYS A 130 1.60 -13.82 -23.01
CA LYS A 130 1.23 -14.06 -21.60
C LYS A 130 -0.26 -13.85 -21.34
N TYR A 131 -0.84 -12.81 -21.91
CA TYR A 131 -2.24 -12.42 -21.64
C TYR A 131 -3.21 -12.73 -22.79
N GLY A 132 -2.74 -13.38 -23.85
CA GLY A 132 -3.58 -13.74 -24.99
C GLY A 132 -4.15 -12.53 -25.72
N LEU A 133 -3.31 -11.53 -26.01
CA LEU A 133 -3.71 -10.24 -26.57
C LEU A 133 -3.66 -10.21 -28.11
N LYS A 134 -3.40 -11.34 -28.77
CA LYS A 134 -3.35 -11.40 -30.24
C LYS A 134 -4.68 -10.93 -30.86
N ASN A 135 -4.62 -9.95 -31.74
CA ASN A 135 -5.78 -9.32 -32.39
C ASN A 135 -6.73 -8.56 -31.41
N ILE A 136 -6.25 -8.18 -30.23
CA ILE A 136 -6.97 -7.34 -29.30
C ILE A 136 -6.63 -5.88 -29.58
N ASN A 137 -7.65 -5.04 -29.78
CA ASN A 137 -7.47 -3.61 -30.09
C ASN A 137 -7.70 -2.72 -28.88
N ASN A 138 -8.46 -3.22 -27.91
CA ASN A 138 -8.82 -2.47 -26.70
C ASN A 138 -8.48 -3.31 -25.46
N ILE A 139 -7.66 -2.77 -24.59
CA ILE A 139 -7.25 -3.42 -23.35
C ILE A 139 -7.65 -2.54 -22.17
N ILE A 140 -8.34 -3.10 -21.21
CA ILE A 140 -8.60 -2.48 -19.91
C ILE A 140 -7.86 -3.28 -18.86
N VAL A 141 -7.01 -2.61 -18.08
CA VAL A 141 -6.44 -3.19 -16.87
C VAL A 141 -7.23 -2.63 -15.70
N PHE A 142 -7.84 -3.50 -14.93
CA PHE A 142 -8.71 -3.14 -13.84
C PHE A 142 -8.23 -3.73 -12.52
N THR A 143 -8.14 -2.89 -11.51
CA THR A 143 -7.83 -3.27 -10.13
C THR A 143 -8.81 -2.58 -9.21
N GLN A 144 -9.46 -3.33 -8.33
CA GLN A 144 -10.27 -2.79 -7.25
C GLN A 144 -9.73 -3.28 -5.91
N HIS A 145 -9.57 -2.36 -4.99
CA HIS A 145 -9.26 -2.65 -3.59
C HIS A 145 -10.48 -2.36 -2.74
N PRO A 146 -10.75 -3.15 -1.69
CA PRO A 146 -11.84 -2.88 -0.78
C PRO A 146 -11.54 -1.63 0.05
N ILE A 147 -12.59 -0.92 0.45
CA ILE A 147 -12.52 0.10 1.50
C ILE A 147 -13.01 -0.57 2.80
N PRO A 148 -12.13 -0.83 3.79
CA PRO A 148 -12.48 -1.67 4.95
C PRO A 148 -13.69 -1.19 5.76
N ILE A 149 -13.95 0.13 5.76
CA ILE A 149 -15.09 0.75 6.48
C ILE A 149 -16.40 0.53 5.72
N GLU A 150 -16.36 0.31 4.40
CA GLU A 150 -17.53 0.20 3.52
C GLU A 150 -17.82 -1.25 3.10
N LYS A 151 -17.39 -2.22 3.90
CA LYS A 151 -17.51 -3.65 3.59
C LYS A 151 -18.90 -4.07 3.07
N ASP A 152 -19.97 -3.52 3.62
CA ASP A 152 -21.34 -3.86 3.24
C ASP A 152 -21.75 -3.37 1.83
N ASN A 153 -20.94 -2.52 1.20
CA ASN A 153 -21.17 -1.96 -0.12
C ASN A 153 -20.41 -2.67 -1.24
N ILE A 154 -19.43 -3.51 -0.92
CA ILE A 154 -18.51 -4.15 -1.90
C ILE A 154 -19.29 -4.83 -3.02
N SER A 155 -20.30 -5.64 -2.69
CA SER A 155 -21.10 -6.37 -3.68
C SER A 155 -21.84 -5.44 -4.64
N LYS A 156 -22.36 -4.31 -4.15
CA LYS A 156 -23.10 -3.31 -4.99
C LYS A 156 -22.14 -2.55 -5.90
N GLU A 157 -20.97 -2.21 -5.39
CA GLU A 157 -19.91 -1.55 -6.18
C GLU A 157 -19.47 -2.46 -7.31
N PHE A 158 -19.21 -3.74 -6.99
CA PHE A 158 -18.81 -4.72 -7.98
C PHE A 158 -19.89 -4.96 -9.04
N GLU A 159 -21.16 -5.06 -8.64
CA GLU A 159 -22.29 -5.15 -9.58
C GLU A 159 -22.35 -3.93 -10.52
N SER A 160 -22.10 -2.74 -10.01
CA SER A 160 -22.06 -1.51 -10.81
C SER A 160 -20.93 -1.53 -11.84
N ILE A 161 -19.74 -2.02 -11.45
CA ILE A 161 -18.59 -2.18 -12.33
C ILE A 161 -18.85 -3.25 -13.38
N GLU A 162 -19.39 -4.40 -12.99
CA GLU A 162 -19.76 -5.47 -13.92
C GLU A 162 -20.75 -4.98 -14.96
N ASN A 163 -21.78 -4.21 -14.55
CA ASN A 163 -22.75 -3.60 -15.43
C ASN A 163 -22.09 -2.57 -16.36
N ALA A 164 -21.14 -1.78 -15.88
CA ALA A 164 -20.38 -0.87 -16.73
C ALA A 164 -19.60 -1.63 -17.80
N PHE A 165 -18.91 -2.71 -17.46
CA PHE A 165 -18.20 -3.55 -18.42
C PHE A 165 -19.13 -4.20 -19.45
N LYS A 166 -20.30 -4.71 -19.03
CA LYS A 166 -21.32 -5.29 -19.94
C LYS A 166 -21.89 -4.24 -20.93
N ASN A 167 -21.90 -2.99 -20.55
CA ASN A 167 -22.39 -1.89 -21.38
C ASN A 167 -21.34 -1.29 -22.34
N LEU A 168 -20.06 -1.72 -22.21
CA LEU A 168 -19.02 -1.28 -23.14
C LEU A 168 -19.29 -1.82 -24.55
N ARG A 169 -19.43 -0.90 -25.51
CA ARG A 169 -19.64 -1.24 -26.93
C ARG A 169 -18.32 -1.26 -27.69
N LEU A 170 -17.29 -1.87 -27.12
CA LEU A 170 -15.98 -2.02 -27.72
C LEU A 170 -15.85 -3.43 -28.33
N THR A 171 -15.43 -3.48 -29.60
CA THR A 171 -15.09 -4.75 -30.26
C THR A 171 -13.65 -5.12 -29.95
N ASN A 172 -13.34 -6.42 -29.92
CA ASN A 172 -11.99 -6.91 -29.62
C ASN A 172 -11.43 -6.34 -28.31
N LEU A 173 -12.26 -6.35 -27.26
CA LEU A 173 -11.92 -5.91 -25.92
C LEU A 173 -11.38 -7.09 -25.09
N LYS A 174 -10.27 -6.85 -24.40
CA LYS A 174 -9.76 -7.70 -23.32
C LYS A 174 -9.75 -6.91 -22.02
N ILE A 175 -10.36 -7.48 -20.98
CA ILE A 175 -10.27 -6.93 -19.63
C ILE A 175 -9.33 -7.84 -18.84
N ILE A 176 -8.31 -7.26 -18.24
CA ILE A 176 -7.35 -7.93 -17.36
C ILE A 176 -7.63 -7.43 -15.95
N CYS A 177 -8.20 -8.30 -15.11
CA CYS A 177 -8.44 -7.97 -13.71
C CYS A 177 -7.26 -8.47 -12.88
N THR A 178 -6.71 -7.60 -12.04
CA THR A 178 -5.72 -7.99 -11.03
C THR A 178 -6.42 -8.34 -9.73
N PHE A 179 -5.76 -9.13 -8.89
CA PHE A 179 -6.26 -9.41 -7.56
C PHE A 179 -6.22 -8.15 -6.68
N PRO A 180 -7.19 -7.99 -5.76
CA PRO A 180 -7.14 -6.95 -4.75
C PRO A 180 -5.98 -7.20 -3.77
N ASN A 181 -5.71 -6.18 -2.93
CA ASN A 181 -4.83 -6.35 -1.77
C ASN A 181 -5.48 -7.27 -0.70
N SER A 182 -4.76 -7.53 0.40
CA SER A 182 -5.21 -8.37 1.51
C SER A 182 -6.04 -7.65 2.56
N ASP A 183 -6.56 -6.46 2.26
CA ASP A 183 -7.41 -5.72 3.17
C ASP A 183 -8.77 -6.41 3.36
N ILE A 184 -9.46 -6.05 4.44
CA ILE A 184 -10.77 -6.62 4.79
C ILE A 184 -11.74 -6.41 3.64
N GLY A 185 -12.37 -7.49 3.19
CA GLY A 185 -13.28 -7.50 2.03
C GLY A 185 -12.59 -7.89 0.71
N GLY A 186 -11.26 -8.00 0.67
CA GLY A 186 -10.53 -8.38 -0.55
C GLY A 186 -10.95 -9.75 -1.10
N LYS A 187 -11.31 -10.69 -0.23
CA LYS A 187 -11.80 -12.02 -0.63
C LYS A 187 -13.18 -11.99 -1.30
N GLU A 188 -13.98 -10.97 -1.05
CA GLU A 188 -15.31 -10.82 -1.65
C GLU A 188 -15.24 -10.28 -3.09
N ILE A 189 -14.08 -9.70 -3.48
CA ILE A 189 -13.84 -9.16 -4.83
C ILE A 189 -13.33 -10.25 -5.78
N ILE A 190 -12.77 -11.36 -5.29
CA ILE A 190 -12.22 -12.47 -6.07
C ILE A 190 -13.31 -13.43 -6.50
#